data_69341edbcc535f56024df299e82e81fb
#
_entry.id   69341edbcc535f56024df299e82e81fb
#
_cell.length_a   1.000
_cell.length_b   1.000
_cell.length_c   1.000
_cell.angle_alpha   90.00
_cell.angle_beta   90.00
_cell.angle_gamma   90.00
#
_symmetry.space_group_name_H-M   'P 1'
#
loop_
_entity.id
_entity.type
_entity.pdbx_description
1 polymer ?
#
loop_
_entity_poly.entity_id
_entity_poly.type
_entity_poly.pdbx_seq_one_letter_code
_entity_poly.pdbx_strand_id
1 'polypeptide(L)'
;YQSVSISSGATDGGAGASTNNNTSGHVVVGQICSIGVTYNGSPPSSTDVVVATAGNNGPALTILTLTNANSDGWFHPRHKIDDESAADVTYDGTNEVYEKVCVADNIKITVSQANDDDSVDVVVVYYAGA
;
A
#
# COMPACT_ATOMS: atom_id res chain seq x y z
N TYR A 1 -14.98 9.80 -6.26
CA TYR A 1 -13.85 8.84 -6.20
C TYR A 1 -12.91 9.05 -7.36
N GLN A 2 -11.65 8.83 -7.12
CA GLN A 2 -10.63 8.73 -8.14
C GLN A 2 -9.82 7.46 -7.92
N SER A 3 -9.04 7.06 -8.93
CA SER A 3 -8.15 5.92 -8.81
C SER A 3 -6.82 6.19 -9.50
N VAL A 4 -5.78 5.56 -8.99
CA VAL A 4 -4.47 5.51 -9.63
C VAL A 4 -4.03 4.06 -9.71
N SER A 5 -3.50 3.66 -10.86
CA SER A 5 -2.97 2.32 -11.08
C SER A 5 -1.46 2.39 -11.17
N ILE A 6 -0.80 1.48 -10.47
CA ILE A 6 0.66 1.41 -10.42
C ILE A 6 1.06 -0.05 -10.58
N SER A 7 2.00 -0.33 -11.50
CA SER A 7 2.62 -1.64 -11.61
C SER A 7 4.00 -1.60 -10.95
N SER A 8 4.35 -2.66 -10.24
CA SER A 8 5.72 -2.80 -9.71
C SER A 8 6.76 -2.92 -10.82
N GLY A 9 6.33 -3.30 -12.02
CA GLY A 9 7.23 -3.79 -13.05
C GLY A 9 7.73 -5.20 -12.74
N ALA A 10 8.46 -5.80 -13.67
CA ALA A 10 8.98 -7.15 -13.51
C ALA A 10 10.02 -7.21 -12.38
N THR A 11 9.85 -8.16 -11.47
CA THR A 11 10.82 -8.43 -10.40
C THR A 11 12.06 -9.11 -10.96
N ASP A 12 13.20 -8.84 -10.38
CA ASP A 12 14.50 -9.37 -10.79
C ASP A 12 15.25 -9.94 -9.59
N GLY A 13 15.91 -11.07 -9.79
CA GLY A 13 16.67 -11.75 -8.76
C GLY A 13 16.52 -13.28 -8.83
N GLY A 14 16.84 -13.96 -7.73
CA GLY A 14 16.67 -15.40 -7.61
C GLY A 14 15.23 -15.80 -7.26
N ALA A 15 14.91 -17.09 -7.44
CA ALA A 15 13.62 -17.63 -7.04
C ALA A 15 13.37 -17.42 -5.54
N GLY A 16 12.22 -16.83 -5.21
CA GLY A 16 11.87 -16.48 -3.83
C GLY A 16 12.66 -15.31 -3.24
N ALA A 17 13.47 -14.62 -4.04
CA ALA A 17 14.28 -13.48 -3.61
C ALA A 17 14.27 -12.30 -4.60
N SER A 18 13.42 -12.36 -5.61
CA SER A 18 13.31 -11.28 -6.61
C SER A 18 12.55 -10.08 -6.05
N THR A 19 12.98 -8.89 -6.42
CA THR A 19 12.43 -7.64 -5.92
C THR A 19 12.20 -6.63 -7.05
N ASN A 20 11.29 -5.71 -6.83
CA ASN A 20 11.17 -4.48 -7.61
C ASN A 20 10.37 -3.43 -6.81
N ASN A 21 10.47 -2.20 -7.22
CA ASN A 21 9.63 -1.12 -6.69
C ASN A 21 9.31 -0.12 -7.79
N ASN A 22 8.22 0.59 -7.61
CA ASN A 22 7.80 1.64 -8.54
C ASN A 22 6.96 2.68 -7.80
N THR A 23 6.90 3.87 -8.38
CA THR A 23 6.20 5.02 -7.79
C THR A 23 5.20 5.56 -8.80
N SER A 24 4.05 6.02 -8.33
CA SER A 24 3.02 6.62 -9.18
C SER A 24 3.57 7.84 -9.94
N GLY A 25 3.07 8.06 -11.16
CA GLY A 25 3.48 9.18 -11.98
C GLY A 25 2.96 10.54 -11.51
N HIS A 26 1.98 10.56 -10.60
CA HIS A 26 1.41 11.79 -10.06
C HIS A 26 1.15 11.68 -8.56
N VAL A 27 1.02 12.81 -7.92
CA VAL A 27 0.74 12.92 -6.49
C VAL A 27 -0.72 12.56 -6.24
N VAL A 28 -0.95 11.74 -5.23
CA VAL A 28 -2.29 11.42 -4.71
C VAL A 28 -2.54 12.29 -3.50
N VAL A 29 -3.63 13.07 -3.54
CA VAL A 29 -4.05 13.92 -2.42
C VAL A 29 -5.46 13.53 -2.03
N GLY A 30 -5.65 13.05 -0.82
CA GLY A 30 -6.97 12.68 -0.33
C GLY A 30 -6.95 11.55 0.68
N GLN A 31 -8.11 10.88 0.79
CA GLN A 31 -8.31 9.76 1.71
C GLN A 31 -8.39 8.46 0.95
N ILE A 32 -7.54 7.50 1.30
CA ILE A 32 -7.53 6.16 0.70
C ILE A 32 -8.78 5.40 1.15
N CYS A 33 -9.56 4.92 0.20
CA CYS A 33 -10.74 4.09 0.47
C CYS A 33 -10.43 2.61 0.39
N SER A 34 -9.79 2.19 -0.71
CA SER A 34 -9.51 0.78 -1.00
C SER A 34 -8.24 0.65 -1.82
N ILE A 35 -7.61 -0.51 -1.72
CA ILE A 35 -6.47 -0.88 -2.55
C ILE A 35 -6.75 -2.25 -3.15
N GLY A 36 -6.78 -2.34 -4.47
CA GLY A 36 -6.85 -3.59 -5.20
C GLY A 36 -5.46 -4.07 -5.56
N VAL A 37 -5.17 -5.33 -5.31
CA VAL A 37 -3.87 -5.95 -5.58
C VAL A 37 -4.06 -7.14 -6.51
N THR A 38 -3.32 -7.16 -7.62
CA THR A 38 -3.33 -8.25 -8.59
C THR A 38 -1.90 -8.74 -8.80
N TYR A 39 -1.70 -10.03 -8.59
CA TYR A 39 -0.41 -10.69 -8.79
C TYR A 39 -0.34 -11.27 -10.20
N ASN A 40 0.77 -11.05 -10.89
CA ASN A 40 1.03 -11.55 -12.25
C ASN A 40 2.28 -12.42 -12.25
N GLY A 41 2.29 -13.41 -13.11
CA GLY A 41 3.35 -14.41 -13.16
C GLY A 41 3.04 -15.57 -12.24
N SER A 42 4.02 -16.03 -11.49
CA SER A 42 3.87 -17.15 -10.56
C SER A 42 4.53 -16.81 -9.22
N PRO A 43 4.06 -15.78 -8.52
CA PRO A 43 4.68 -15.39 -7.26
C PRO A 43 4.50 -16.49 -6.20
N PRO A 44 5.58 -16.80 -5.46
CA PRO A 44 5.48 -17.77 -4.38
C PRO A 44 4.67 -17.22 -3.20
N SER A 45 4.22 -18.09 -2.32
CA SER A 45 3.47 -17.70 -1.13
C SER A 45 4.28 -16.86 -0.12
N SER A 46 5.59 -16.77 -0.32
CA SER A 46 6.48 -15.93 0.49
C SER A 46 6.56 -14.48 0.01
N THR A 47 5.86 -14.12 -1.07
CA THR A 47 5.92 -12.78 -1.64
C THR A 47 5.39 -11.74 -0.67
N ASP A 48 6.13 -10.65 -0.51
CA ASP A 48 5.75 -9.50 0.31
C ASP A 48 5.46 -8.30 -0.58
N VAL A 49 4.39 -7.58 -0.26
CA VAL A 49 4.01 -6.34 -0.96
C VAL A 49 3.79 -5.24 0.07
N VAL A 50 4.43 -4.10 -0.14
CA VAL A 50 4.23 -2.92 0.68
C VAL A 50 3.75 -1.77 -0.20
N VAL A 51 2.65 -1.16 0.18
CA VAL A 51 2.14 0.07 -0.43
C VAL A 51 2.33 1.20 0.57
N ALA A 52 3.04 2.22 0.17
CA ALA A 52 3.41 3.34 1.04
C ALA A 52 3.40 4.65 0.25
N THR A 53 3.49 5.76 0.95
CA THR A 53 3.82 7.03 0.32
C THR A 53 5.33 7.10 0.08
N ALA A 54 5.73 7.78 -1.01
CA ALA A 54 7.14 7.84 -1.40
C ALA A 54 8.01 8.73 -0.51
N GLY A 55 7.40 9.67 0.21
CA GLY A 55 8.13 10.62 1.05
C GLY A 55 8.67 11.83 0.30
N ASN A 56 8.14 12.13 -0.90
CA ASN A 56 8.59 13.24 -1.72
C ASN A 56 7.96 14.58 -1.32
N ASN A 57 6.68 14.57 -0.95
CA ASN A 57 5.90 15.77 -0.66
C ASN A 57 5.33 15.79 0.77
N GLY A 58 5.34 14.67 1.43
CA GLY A 58 4.85 14.49 2.79
C GLY A 58 5.63 13.41 3.51
N PRO A 59 5.21 13.01 4.70
CA PRO A 59 5.89 11.94 5.43
C PRO A 59 5.75 10.60 4.70
N ALA A 60 6.78 9.78 4.76
CA ALA A 60 6.73 8.41 4.25
C ALA A 60 5.86 7.57 5.20
N LEU A 61 4.68 7.19 4.75
CA LEU A 61 3.70 6.41 5.52
C LEU A 61 3.49 5.06 4.87
N THR A 62 3.56 3.98 5.64
CA THR A 62 3.12 2.66 5.18
C THR A 62 1.59 2.60 5.24
N ILE A 63 0.96 2.27 4.10
CA ILE A 63 -0.50 2.22 3.97
C ILE A 63 -0.99 0.78 4.10
N LEU A 64 -0.34 -0.15 3.43
CA LEU A 64 -0.72 -1.56 3.39
C LEU A 64 0.53 -2.43 3.35
N THR A 65 0.56 -3.46 4.20
CA THR A 65 1.62 -4.47 4.20
C THR A 65 0.98 -5.84 4.03
N LEU A 66 1.36 -6.54 2.97
CA LEU A 66 0.97 -7.92 2.71
C LEU A 66 2.21 -8.79 2.84
N THR A 67 2.27 -9.58 3.89
CA THR A 67 3.40 -10.45 4.19
C THR A 67 3.04 -11.90 3.86
N ASN A 68 3.92 -12.58 3.10
CA ASN A 68 3.71 -13.96 2.69
C ASN A 68 2.35 -14.15 1.99
N ALA A 69 2.07 -13.33 0.98
CA ALA A 69 0.79 -13.31 0.28
C ALA A 69 1.00 -13.28 -1.24
N ASN A 70 0.21 -14.09 -1.95
CA ASN A 70 0.25 -14.16 -3.40
C ASN A 70 -1.15 -14.28 -4.04
N SER A 71 -2.20 -13.95 -3.30
CA SER A 71 -3.58 -13.99 -3.78
C SER A 71 -4.12 -12.59 -4.03
N ASP A 72 -4.79 -12.41 -5.17
CA ASP A 72 -5.45 -11.17 -5.52
C ASP A 72 -6.53 -10.81 -4.49
N GLY A 73 -6.75 -9.54 -4.29
CA GLY A 73 -7.79 -9.09 -3.39
C GLY A 73 -7.96 -7.58 -3.31
N TRP A 74 -9.00 -7.18 -2.62
CA TRP A 74 -9.28 -5.80 -2.26
C TRP A 74 -9.08 -5.62 -0.76
N PHE A 75 -8.38 -4.57 -0.38
CA PHE A 75 -8.04 -4.25 0.99
C PHE A 75 -8.52 -2.84 1.33
N HIS A 76 -8.87 -2.63 2.59
CA HIS A 76 -9.41 -1.35 3.06
C HIS A 76 -8.54 -0.84 4.22
N PRO A 77 -7.32 -0.32 3.93
CA PRO A 77 -6.41 0.09 4.99
C PRO A 77 -7.00 1.22 5.83
N ARG A 78 -6.75 1.14 7.12
CA ARG A 78 -7.17 2.14 8.11
C ARG A 78 -6.04 2.33 9.10
N HIS A 79 -5.98 3.51 9.72
CA HIS A 79 -5.03 3.75 10.80
C HIS A 79 -5.76 4.20 12.07
N LYS A 80 -5.09 4.07 13.19
CA LYS A 80 -5.64 4.53 14.48
C LYS A 80 -5.76 6.04 14.51
N ILE A 81 -6.78 6.53 15.20
CA ILE A 81 -6.93 7.95 15.52
C ILE A 81 -6.21 8.23 16.83
N ASP A 82 -5.38 9.26 16.83
CA ASP A 82 -4.73 9.78 18.02
C ASP A 82 -5.40 11.08 18.45
N ASP A 83 -5.33 11.39 19.76
CA ASP A 83 -5.73 12.68 20.27
C ASP A 83 -4.63 13.74 20.07
N GLU A 84 -4.85 14.96 20.54
CA GLU A 84 -3.89 16.07 20.40
C GLU A 84 -2.54 15.82 21.09
N SER A 85 -2.48 14.84 22.00
CA SER A 85 -1.26 14.44 22.70
C SER A 85 -0.61 13.19 22.13
N ALA A 86 -1.04 12.75 20.93
CA ALA A 86 -0.60 11.53 20.26
C ALA A 86 -0.90 10.23 21.03
N ALA A 87 -1.93 10.27 21.88
CA ALA A 87 -2.41 9.08 22.57
C ALA A 87 -3.57 8.46 21.80
N ASP A 88 -3.66 7.12 21.79
CA ASP A 88 -4.73 6.40 21.11
C ASP A 88 -6.11 6.82 21.63
N VAL A 89 -7.02 7.11 20.70
CA VAL A 89 -8.43 7.33 21.01
C VAL A 89 -9.15 6.00 21.08
N THR A 90 -9.91 5.76 22.13
CA THR A 90 -10.70 4.54 22.30
C THR A 90 -12.17 4.89 22.50
N TYR A 91 -13.09 3.99 22.08
CA TYR A 91 -14.52 4.20 22.27
C TYR A 91 -15.06 3.53 23.54
N ASP A 92 -14.30 2.65 24.16
CA ASP A 92 -14.71 1.91 25.37
C ASP A 92 -13.61 1.81 26.44
N GLY A 93 -12.53 2.57 26.30
CA GLY A 93 -11.36 2.51 27.18
C GLY A 93 -10.35 1.42 26.82
N THR A 94 -10.63 0.59 25.83
CA THR A 94 -9.77 -0.56 25.43
C THR A 94 -9.57 -0.64 23.92
N ASN A 95 -10.66 -0.51 23.13
CA ASN A 95 -10.60 -0.69 21.68
C ASN A 95 -10.42 0.66 20.98
N GLU A 96 -9.42 0.73 20.11
CA GLU A 96 -9.08 1.95 19.37
C GLU A 96 -10.07 2.23 18.26
N VAL A 97 -10.16 3.49 17.87
CA VAL A 97 -10.93 3.97 16.73
C VAL A 97 -10.01 4.11 15.52
N TYR A 98 -10.50 3.72 14.35
CA TYR A 98 -9.74 3.75 13.10
C TYR A 98 -10.41 4.68 12.08
N GLU A 99 -9.60 5.24 11.19
CA GLU A 99 -10.07 6.10 10.10
C GLU A 99 -9.33 5.80 8.80
N LYS A 100 -9.80 6.40 7.70
CA LYS A 100 -9.11 6.30 6.41
C LYS A 100 -7.75 6.97 6.47
N VAL A 101 -6.78 6.42 5.74
CA VAL A 101 -5.45 7.00 5.64
C VAL A 101 -5.49 8.22 4.72
N CYS A 102 -5.07 9.38 5.23
CA CYS A 102 -4.92 10.60 4.43
C CYS A 102 -3.51 10.67 3.86
N VAL A 103 -3.40 10.99 2.57
CA VAL A 103 -2.12 11.09 1.88
C VAL A 103 -2.03 12.37 1.05
N ALA A 104 -0.81 12.83 0.80
CA ALA A 104 -0.50 13.96 -0.09
C ALA A 104 0.87 13.73 -0.70
N ASP A 105 1.03 12.63 -1.43
CA ASP A 105 2.33 12.19 -1.95
C ASP A 105 2.14 11.22 -3.13
N ASN A 106 3.23 10.91 -3.78
CA ASN A 106 3.27 9.79 -4.72
C ASN A 106 3.13 8.47 -3.93
N ILE A 107 2.45 7.49 -4.53
CA ILE A 107 2.30 6.15 -3.96
C ILE A 107 3.41 5.27 -4.49
N LYS A 108 4.04 4.52 -3.60
CA LYS A 108 5.13 3.60 -3.93
C LYS A 108 4.73 2.18 -3.59
N ILE A 109 4.99 1.27 -4.53
CA ILE A 109 4.85 -0.17 -4.32
C ILE A 109 6.24 -0.77 -4.21
N THR A 110 6.44 -1.66 -3.25
CA THR A 110 7.65 -2.46 -3.13
C THR A 110 7.26 -3.93 -3.06
N VAL A 111 7.82 -4.74 -3.95
CA VAL A 111 7.63 -6.20 -3.99
C VAL A 111 8.95 -6.86 -3.65
N SER A 112 8.91 -7.86 -2.79
CA SER A 112 10.08 -8.64 -2.40
C SER A 112 9.73 -10.12 -2.25
N GLN A 113 10.74 -10.97 -2.20
CA GLN A 113 10.61 -12.42 -2.06
C GLN A 113 9.73 -13.05 -3.15
N ALA A 114 9.70 -12.46 -4.33
CA ALA A 114 9.01 -12.98 -5.51
C ALA A 114 9.94 -13.88 -6.34
N ASN A 115 9.44 -14.39 -7.46
CA ASN A 115 10.26 -15.04 -8.48
C ASN A 115 10.63 -14.03 -9.57
N ASP A 116 11.64 -14.38 -10.38
CA ASP A 116 12.02 -13.55 -11.52
C ASP A 116 10.85 -13.36 -12.49
N ASP A 117 10.73 -12.18 -13.06
CA ASP A 117 9.66 -11.77 -13.98
C ASP A 117 8.22 -11.78 -13.42
N ASP A 118 8.04 -11.90 -12.10
CA ASP A 118 6.74 -11.64 -11.48
C ASP A 118 6.46 -10.12 -11.46
N SER A 119 5.20 -9.76 -11.32
CA SER A 119 4.82 -8.36 -11.11
C SER A 119 3.56 -8.26 -10.27
N VAL A 120 3.37 -7.10 -9.65
CA VAL A 120 2.18 -6.80 -8.86
C VAL A 120 1.60 -5.49 -9.36
N ASP A 121 0.31 -5.50 -9.70
CA ASP A 121 -0.43 -4.31 -10.08
C ASP A 121 -1.31 -3.88 -8.91
N VAL A 122 -1.29 -2.60 -8.62
CA VAL A 122 -2.06 -2.02 -7.51
C VAL A 122 -2.94 -0.91 -8.05
N VAL A 123 -4.20 -0.91 -7.64
CA VAL A 123 -5.14 0.17 -7.90
C VAL A 123 -5.51 0.80 -6.56
N VAL A 124 -5.20 2.07 -6.41
CA VAL A 124 -5.57 2.83 -5.20
C VAL A 124 -6.81 3.64 -5.52
N VAL A 125 -7.90 3.40 -4.80
CA VAL A 125 -9.16 4.14 -4.90
C VAL A 125 -9.22 5.12 -3.73
N TYR A 126 -9.45 6.39 -4.02
CA TYR A 126 -9.41 7.43 -3.00
C TYR A 126 -10.41 8.54 -3.25
N TYR A 127 -10.78 9.25 -2.19
CA TYR A 127 -11.46 10.54 -2.30
C TYR A 127 -10.41 11.62 -2.50
N ALA A 128 -10.47 12.35 -3.61
CA ALA A 128 -9.58 13.46 -3.85
C ALA A 128 -9.78 14.54 -2.79
N GLY A 129 -8.67 15.06 -2.26
CA GLY A 129 -8.69 16.18 -1.33
C GLY A 129 -9.20 17.44 -2.03
N ALA A 130 -10.01 18.18 -1.35
CA ALA A 130 -10.55 19.45 -1.84
C ALA A 130 -9.80 20.62 -1.22
#